data_cd5d66645ef7f6fc83123447a9e2caa4
#
_entry.id   cd5d66645ef7f6fc83123447a9e2caa4
#
_cell.length_a   1.000
_cell.length_b   1.000
_cell.length_c   1.000
_cell.angle_alpha   90.00
_cell.angle_beta   90.00
_cell.angle_gamma   90.00
#
_symmetry.space_group_name_H-M   'P 1'
#
loop_
_entity.id
_entity.type
_entity.pdbx_description
1 polymer ?
#
loop_
_entity_poly.entity_id
_entity_poly.type
_entity_poly.pdbx_seq_one_letter_code
_entity_poly.pdbx_strand_id
1 'polypeptide(L)'
;KHKDIITIKGAKSSQSYVYEDNQGERLLAAFNEKKLLNNKKLPKISFAKNTTYMCDLRWIEATLYISKNCKKKNLIQVVDLDNYKLNAKVKQIVDLSSFPIFSETGAFEYTKIKSIIGSLKKMYSKKNKFYAITAGEKGVYWIENGSIFNCKPPKIKVIETNCAGDVFHGAFAAFIHQKHSVMDSMKLATATASLKCTKKGGIYSIPSYSSVKKFENKIQLKKI
;
A
#
# COMPACT_ATOMS: atom_id res chain seq x y z
N LYS A 1 -2.65 -22.30 0.64
CA LYS A 1 -3.33 -22.93 1.82
C LYS A 1 -3.64 -21.82 2.81
N HIS A 2 -4.94 -21.60 3.11
CA HIS A 2 -5.43 -20.52 3.97
C HIS A 2 -5.51 -20.99 5.43
N LYS A 3 -4.39 -21.38 6.02
CA LYS A 3 -4.34 -21.94 7.39
C LYS A 3 -4.60 -20.92 8.49
N ASP A 4 -4.44 -19.62 8.19
CA ASP A 4 -4.46 -18.55 9.19
C ASP A 4 -5.72 -17.66 9.09
N ILE A 5 -6.77 -18.11 8.41
CA ILE A 5 -8.05 -17.41 8.37
C ILE A 5 -8.81 -17.64 9.68
N ILE A 6 -9.20 -16.52 10.31
CA ILE A 6 -10.07 -16.57 11.49
C ILE A 6 -11.53 -16.37 11.04
N THR A 7 -12.35 -17.36 11.28
CA THR A 7 -13.81 -17.25 11.09
C THR A 7 -14.47 -16.82 12.38
N ILE A 8 -15.31 -15.80 12.32
CA ILE A 8 -16.06 -15.28 13.47
C ILE A 8 -17.53 -15.65 13.32
N LYS A 9 -18.01 -16.55 14.19
CA LYS A 9 -19.40 -16.99 14.19
C LYS A 9 -20.36 -15.82 14.43
N GLY A 10 -21.40 -15.71 13.60
CA GLY A 10 -22.40 -14.66 13.69
C GLY A 10 -21.93 -13.27 13.22
N ALA A 11 -20.79 -13.17 12.56
CA ALA A 11 -20.38 -11.98 11.82
C ALA A 11 -20.68 -12.14 10.33
N LYS A 12 -21.01 -11.02 9.66
CA LYS A 12 -21.12 -10.97 8.20
C LYS A 12 -19.81 -10.44 7.62
N SER A 13 -19.41 -10.89 6.43
CA SER A 13 -18.30 -10.29 5.71
C SER A 13 -18.59 -8.84 5.39
N SER A 14 -17.58 -7.97 5.54
CA SER A 14 -17.69 -6.57 5.09
C SER A 14 -17.92 -6.55 3.59
N GLN A 15 -18.72 -5.61 3.11
CA GLN A 15 -19.12 -5.46 1.71
C GLN A 15 -18.99 -4.01 1.29
N SER A 16 -18.60 -3.79 0.05
CA SER A 16 -18.57 -2.45 -0.55
C SER A 16 -19.27 -2.49 -1.90
N TYR A 17 -20.17 -1.55 -2.10
CA TYR A 17 -20.81 -1.28 -3.38
C TYR A 17 -20.08 -0.08 -4.00
N VAL A 18 -19.56 -0.28 -5.20
CA VAL A 18 -18.86 0.76 -5.95
C VAL A 18 -19.75 1.20 -7.11
N TYR A 19 -20.17 2.44 -7.08
CA TYR A 19 -20.87 3.09 -8.18
C TYR A 19 -19.87 3.96 -8.93
N GLU A 20 -19.73 3.72 -10.22
CA GLU A 20 -18.83 4.48 -11.09
C GLU A 20 -19.67 5.16 -12.17
N ASP A 21 -19.50 6.47 -12.35
CA ASP A 21 -20.14 7.22 -13.42
C ASP A 21 -19.37 7.14 -14.74
N ASN A 22 -19.92 7.76 -15.79
CA ASN A 22 -19.31 7.78 -17.12
C ASN A 22 -17.99 8.60 -17.19
N GLN A 23 -17.65 9.34 -16.13
CA GLN A 23 -16.42 10.13 -16.02
C GLN A 23 -15.35 9.39 -15.19
N GLY A 24 -15.69 8.21 -14.63
CA GLY A 24 -14.80 7.41 -13.79
C GLY A 24 -14.77 7.87 -12.33
N GLU A 25 -15.66 8.80 -11.93
CA GLU A 25 -15.85 9.17 -10.53
C GLU A 25 -16.57 8.04 -9.79
N ARG A 26 -16.21 7.83 -8.52
CA ARG A 26 -16.70 6.69 -7.74
C ARG A 26 -17.35 7.12 -6.44
N LEU A 27 -18.54 6.58 -6.21
CA LEU A 27 -19.20 6.57 -4.92
C LEU A 27 -19.06 5.19 -4.29
N LEU A 28 -18.59 5.13 -3.06
CA LEU A 28 -18.43 3.91 -2.28
C LEU A 28 -19.45 3.86 -1.16
N ALA A 29 -20.35 2.86 -1.18
CA ALA A 29 -21.21 2.53 -0.07
C ALA A 29 -20.66 1.25 0.61
N ALA A 30 -20.08 1.38 1.82
CA ALA A 30 -19.41 0.29 2.49
C ALA A 30 -20.13 -0.11 3.79
N PHE A 31 -20.40 -1.41 3.93
CA PHE A 31 -20.76 -2.03 5.19
C PHE A 31 -19.52 -2.65 5.83
N ASN A 32 -19.12 -2.12 6.97
CA ASN A 32 -17.99 -2.63 7.73
C ASN A 32 -18.49 -3.35 8.98
N GLU A 33 -18.30 -4.67 9.04
CA GLU A 33 -18.72 -5.48 10.17
C GLU A 33 -17.83 -5.24 11.40
N LYS A 34 -18.37 -4.58 12.40
CA LYS A 34 -17.65 -4.20 13.63
C LYS A 34 -17.06 -5.40 14.38
N LYS A 35 -17.73 -6.57 14.36
CA LYS A 35 -17.22 -7.78 15.01
C LYS A 35 -15.93 -8.28 14.38
N LEU A 36 -15.75 -8.07 13.06
CA LEU A 36 -14.52 -8.43 12.37
C LEU A 36 -13.39 -7.42 12.68
N LEU A 37 -13.71 -6.13 12.59
CA LEU A 37 -12.72 -5.05 12.74
C LEU A 37 -12.20 -4.92 14.19
N ASN A 38 -13.03 -5.23 15.19
CA ASN A 38 -12.69 -5.15 16.60
C ASN A 38 -12.26 -6.48 17.22
N ASN A 39 -11.98 -7.48 16.40
CA ASN A 39 -11.58 -8.79 16.90
C ASN A 39 -10.22 -8.70 17.62
N LYS A 40 -10.21 -9.11 18.89
CA LYS A 40 -8.99 -9.15 19.72
C LYS A 40 -8.21 -10.46 19.58
N LYS A 41 -8.82 -11.50 19.01
CA LYS A 41 -8.18 -12.80 18.81
C LYS A 41 -7.26 -12.71 17.59
N LEU A 42 -5.99 -12.57 17.84
CA LEU A 42 -4.99 -12.51 16.78
C LEU A 42 -4.71 -13.90 16.18
N PRO A 43 -4.41 -13.98 14.88
CA PRO A 43 -4.02 -15.25 14.25
C PRO A 43 -2.68 -15.72 14.80
N LYS A 44 -2.49 -17.03 14.85
CA LYS A 44 -1.17 -17.64 15.12
C LYS A 44 -0.35 -17.60 13.83
N ILE A 45 0.43 -16.54 13.64
CA ILE A 45 1.27 -16.38 12.44
C ILE A 45 2.67 -16.94 12.73
N SER A 46 3.15 -17.81 11.86
CA SER A 46 4.54 -18.24 11.85
C SER A 46 5.39 -17.21 11.12
N PHE A 47 6.26 -16.51 11.83
CA PHE A 47 7.16 -15.50 11.26
C PHE A 47 8.42 -16.15 10.71
N ALA A 48 8.45 -16.44 9.41
CA ALA A 48 9.56 -17.05 8.71
C ALA A 48 10.56 -16.00 8.16
N LYS A 49 11.86 -16.32 8.16
CA LYS A 49 12.94 -15.42 7.73
C LYS A 49 12.82 -14.95 6.27
N ASN A 50 12.32 -15.79 5.37
CA ASN A 50 12.21 -15.48 3.95
C ASN A 50 10.77 -15.11 3.57
N THR A 51 10.14 -14.24 4.35
CA THR A 51 8.76 -13.80 4.10
C THR A 51 8.69 -12.28 4.22
N THR A 52 8.02 -11.66 3.26
CA THR A 52 7.64 -10.24 3.33
C THR A 52 6.17 -10.17 3.76
N TYR A 53 5.90 -9.37 4.78
CA TYR A 53 4.57 -9.20 5.35
C TYR A 53 3.94 -7.94 4.80
N MET A 54 2.78 -8.06 4.16
CA MET A 54 1.99 -6.92 3.72
C MET A 54 0.76 -6.80 4.59
N CYS A 55 0.46 -5.58 5.05
CA CYS A 55 -0.68 -5.27 5.91
C CYS A 55 -1.34 -3.96 5.49
N ASP A 56 -2.60 -3.81 5.84
CA ASP A 56 -3.32 -2.54 5.82
C ASP A 56 -3.75 -2.12 7.23
N LEU A 57 -4.55 -1.06 7.37
CA LEU A 57 -5.05 -0.57 8.65
C LEU A 57 -6.50 -0.97 8.93
N ARG A 58 -7.09 -1.89 8.18
CA ARG A 58 -8.47 -2.35 8.44
C ARG A 58 -8.57 -3.13 9.74
N TRP A 59 -7.51 -3.87 10.08
CA TRP A 59 -7.40 -4.56 11.36
C TRP A 59 -6.13 -4.11 12.09
N ILE A 60 -6.21 -2.94 12.73
CA ILE A 60 -5.07 -2.26 13.38
C ILE A 60 -4.36 -3.16 14.41
N GLU A 61 -5.09 -3.95 15.20
CA GLU A 61 -4.50 -4.82 16.21
C GLU A 61 -3.60 -5.90 15.59
N ALA A 62 -4.07 -6.54 14.52
CA ALA A 62 -3.28 -7.55 13.81
C ALA A 62 -2.06 -6.91 13.13
N THR A 63 -2.24 -5.76 12.48
CA THR A 63 -1.14 -5.05 11.84
C THR A 63 -0.08 -4.62 12.85
N LEU A 64 -0.47 -4.10 14.01
CA LEU A 64 0.46 -3.75 15.08
C LEU A 64 1.21 -4.99 15.62
N TYR A 65 0.49 -6.10 15.80
CA TYR A 65 1.11 -7.37 16.22
C TYR A 65 2.15 -7.84 15.21
N ILE A 66 1.83 -7.79 13.91
CA ILE A 66 2.75 -8.16 12.83
C ILE A 66 3.95 -7.19 12.82
N SER A 67 3.72 -5.87 12.93
CA SER A 67 4.78 -4.85 12.95
C SER A 67 5.80 -5.08 14.07
N LYS A 68 5.32 -5.37 15.29
CA LYS A 68 6.19 -5.68 16.44
C LYS A 68 7.04 -6.92 16.18
N ASN A 69 6.45 -7.98 15.64
CA ASN A 69 7.16 -9.21 15.34
C ASN A 69 8.14 -9.07 14.18
N CYS A 70 7.77 -8.38 13.11
CA CYS A 70 8.66 -8.08 12.00
C CYS A 70 9.88 -7.27 12.48
N LYS A 71 9.67 -6.23 13.28
CA LYS A 71 10.77 -5.44 13.85
C LYS A 71 11.69 -6.28 14.73
N LYS A 72 11.10 -7.06 15.67
CA LYS A 72 11.85 -7.94 16.58
C LYS A 72 12.71 -8.97 15.85
N LYS A 73 12.20 -9.51 14.73
CA LYS A 73 12.85 -10.60 13.96
C LYS A 73 13.61 -10.10 12.74
N ASN A 74 13.73 -8.78 12.55
CA ASN A 74 14.35 -8.14 11.38
C ASN A 74 13.75 -8.65 10.05
N LEU A 75 12.41 -8.67 9.97
CA LEU A 75 11.66 -9.08 8.79
C LEU A 75 11.10 -7.87 8.06
N ILE A 76 10.91 -8.01 6.76
CA ILE A 76 10.36 -6.94 5.92
C ILE A 76 8.85 -6.86 6.10
N GLN A 77 8.36 -5.64 6.36
CA GLN A 77 6.93 -5.33 6.36
C GLN A 77 6.65 -4.13 5.47
N VAL A 78 5.68 -4.29 4.57
CA VAL A 78 5.06 -3.22 3.78
C VAL A 78 3.70 -2.93 4.39
N VAL A 79 3.39 -1.66 4.65
CA VAL A 79 2.09 -1.26 5.20
C VAL A 79 1.43 -0.25 4.27
N ASP A 80 0.19 -0.58 3.86
CA ASP A 80 -0.70 0.34 3.17
C ASP A 80 -1.37 1.26 4.18
N LEU A 81 -1.09 2.55 4.04
CA LEU A 81 -1.54 3.63 4.93
C LEU A 81 -2.57 4.52 4.22
N ASP A 82 -3.65 3.89 3.77
CA ASP A 82 -4.80 4.57 3.19
C ASP A 82 -6.01 4.56 4.14
N ASN A 83 -6.80 5.63 4.10
CA ASN A 83 -8.12 5.76 4.72
C ASN A 83 -8.20 5.31 6.20
N TYR A 84 -7.47 5.99 7.08
CA TYR A 84 -7.44 5.72 8.53
C TYR A 84 -7.67 6.99 9.35
N LYS A 85 -7.99 6.80 10.65
CA LYS A 85 -7.94 7.86 11.66
C LYS A 85 -6.64 7.74 12.45
N LEU A 86 -5.87 8.82 12.49
CA LEU A 86 -4.60 8.84 13.20
C LEU A 86 -4.79 8.62 14.70
N ASN A 87 -4.07 7.64 15.24
CA ASN A 87 -4.02 7.34 16.67
C ASN A 87 -2.63 6.81 17.06
N ALA A 88 -2.41 6.55 18.35
CA ALA A 88 -1.12 6.08 18.87
C ALA A 88 -0.67 4.75 18.24
N LYS A 89 -1.59 3.81 17.97
CA LYS A 89 -1.26 2.52 17.37
C LYS A 89 -0.83 2.67 15.92
N VAL A 90 -1.50 3.52 15.14
CA VAL A 90 -1.11 3.83 13.76
C VAL A 90 0.29 4.45 13.72
N LYS A 91 0.59 5.42 14.61
CA LYS A 91 1.94 5.98 14.73
C LYS A 91 2.98 4.89 15.02
N GLN A 92 2.67 3.98 15.94
CA GLN A 92 3.55 2.87 16.28
C GLN A 92 3.76 1.90 15.10
N ILE A 93 2.72 1.58 14.33
CA ILE A 93 2.81 0.78 13.11
C ILE A 93 3.75 1.45 12.10
N VAL A 94 3.55 2.75 11.83
CA VAL A 94 4.40 3.52 10.92
C VAL A 94 5.86 3.49 11.38
N ASP A 95 6.11 3.65 12.69
CA ASP A 95 7.48 3.65 13.23
C ASP A 95 8.17 2.28 13.12
N LEU A 96 7.43 1.19 13.26
CA LEU A 96 7.96 -0.18 13.27
C LEU A 96 8.12 -0.78 11.87
N SER A 97 7.28 -0.40 10.90
CA SER A 97 7.27 -0.99 9.55
C SER A 97 8.52 -0.62 8.74
N SER A 98 8.95 -1.53 7.87
CA SER A 98 10.07 -1.29 6.97
C SER A 98 9.71 -0.28 5.88
N PHE A 99 8.53 -0.47 5.27
CA PHE A 99 8.03 0.32 4.15
C PHE A 99 6.62 0.83 4.43
N PRO A 100 6.48 1.96 5.18
CA PRO A 100 5.19 2.65 5.31
C PRO A 100 4.92 3.43 4.02
N ILE A 101 3.85 3.08 3.31
CA ILE A 101 3.43 3.70 2.06
C ILE A 101 2.05 4.29 2.25
N PHE A 102 1.94 5.60 2.09
CA PHE A 102 0.73 6.38 2.30
C PHE A 102 0.01 6.65 0.97
N SER A 103 -1.30 6.83 1.00
CA SER A 103 -1.99 7.65 0.00
C SER A 103 -1.75 9.14 0.25
N GLU A 104 -2.09 10.03 -0.70
CA GLU A 104 -2.04 11.50 -0.47
C GLU A 104 -2.89 11.89 0.75
N THR A 105 -4.10 11.32 0.87
CA THR A 105 -5.00 11.57 2.01
C THR A 105 -4.45 11.03 3.31
N GLY A 106 -3.88 9.82 3.30
CA GLY A 106 -3.23 9.22 4.45
C GLY A 106 -2.01 10.02 4.93
N ALA A 107 -1.20 10.51 4.00
CA ALA A 107 -0.05 11.37 4.33
C ALA A 107 -0.50 12.72 4.91
N PHE A 108 -1.56 13.34 4.38
CA PHE A 108 -2.15 14.54 4.95
C PHE A 108 -2.70 14.28 6.37
N GLU A 109 -3.41 13.17 6.58
CA GLU A 109 -3.91 12.82 7.92
C GLU A 109 -2.77 12.65 8.93
N TYR A 110 -1.64 12.06 8.50
CA TYR A 110 -0.48 11.83 9.36
C TYR A 110 0.31 13.09 9.66
N THR A 111 0.52 13.96 8.67
CA THR A 111 1.43 15.11 8.75
C THR A 111 0.73 16.44 8.96
N LYS A 112 -0.55 16.55 8.59
CA LYS A 112 -1.33 17.78 8.43
C LYS A 112 -0.71 18.76 7.43
N ILE A 113 0.03 18.23 6.44
CA ILE A 113 0.64 19.00 5.34
C ILE A 113 0.06 18.49 4.01
N LYS A 114 -0.54 19.38 3.21
CA LYS A 114 -1.13 19.02 1.90
C LYS A 114 -0.09 18.71 0.82
N SER A 115 1.13 19.24 0.93
CA SER A 115 2.20 19.00 -0.03
C SER A 115 2.82 17.61 0.16
N ILE A 116 2.90 16.81 -0.90
CA ILE A 116 3.56 15.49 -0.92
C ILE A 116 5.02 15.64 -0.44
N ILE A 117 5.76 16.57 -1.03
CA ILE A 117 7.17 16.82 -0.70
C ILE A 117 7.32 17.29 0.74
N GLY A 118 6.45 18.22 1.18
CA GLY A 118 6.43 18.70 2.56
C GLY A 118 6.13 17.58 3.56
N SER A 119 5.19 16.69 3.24
CA SER A 119 4.87 15.52 4.05
C SER A 119 6.05 14.56 4.17
N LEU A 120 6.71 14.22 3.06
CA LEU A 120 7.90 13.37 3.07
C LEU A 120 9.03 13.96 3.91
N LYS A 121 9.35 15.26 3.72
CA LYS A 121 10.37 15.96 4.50
C LYS A 121 10.05 15.94 5.99
N LYS A 122 8.79 16.23 6.37
CA LYS A 122 8.36 16.21 7.78
C LYS A 122 8.46 14.82 8.41
N MET A 123 8.09 13.77 7.70
CA MET A 123 8.22 12.40 8.19
C MET A 123 9.68 12.00 8.34
N TYR A 124 10.50 12.28 7.33
CA TYR A 124 11.92 11.93 7.32
C TYR A 124 12.72 12.66 8.40
N SER A 125 12.49 13.95 8.62
CA SER A 125 13.19 14.73 9.65
C SER A 125 13.01 14.18 11.07
N LYS A 126 11.93 13.43 11.31
CA LYS A 126 11.64 12.82 12.61
C LYS A 126 12.35 11.49 12.84
N LYS A 127 12.51 10.67 11.82
CA LYS A 127 12.91 9.25 11.98
C LYS A 127 14.03 8.79 11.04
N ASN A 128 14.42 9.60 10.07
CA ASN A 128 15.49 9.29 9.10
C ASN A 128 15.34 7.87 8.49
N LYS A 129 14.15 7.55 7.99
CA LYS A 129 13.83 6.25 7.39
C LYS A 129 13.05 6.41 6.09
N PHE A 130 12.83 5.30 5.39
CA PHE A 130 12.01 5.28 4.18
C PHE A 130 10.56 5.68 4.46
N TYR A 131 9.99 6.52 3.58
CA TYR A 131 8.56 6.82 3.47
C TYR A 131 8.18 6.98 2.01
N ALA A 132 6.98 6.54 1.64
CA ALA A 132 6.45 6.75 0.29
C ALA A 132 5.00 7.25 0.32
N ILE A 133 4.60 7.95 -0.76
CA ILE A 133 3.24 8.46 -0.97
C ILE A 133 2.82 8.15 -2.39
N THR A 134 1.73 7.40 -2.55
CA THR A 134 1.09 7.16 -3.84
C THR A 134 0.15 8.31 -4.17
N ALA A 135 0.17 8.80 -5.42
CA ALA A 135 -0.52 10.01 -5.86
C ALA A 135 -1.18 9.84 -7.25
N GLY A 136 -1.83 8.71 -7.50
CA GLY A 136 -2.56 8.40 -8.71
C GLY A 136 -1.73 8.64 -9.98
N GLU A 137 -2.21 9.49 -10.89
CA GLU A 137 -1.53 9.83 -12.15
C GLU A 137 -0.20 10.58 -11.98
N LYS A 138 0.00 11.20 -10.80
CA LYS A 138 1.29 11.82 -10.45
C LYS A 138 2.35 10.77 -10.10
N GLY A 139 1.96 9.51 -9.94
CA GLY A 139 2.80 8.38 -9.61
C GLY A 139 3.05 8.20 -8.12
N VAL A 140 4.22 7.69 -7.76
CA VAL A 140 4.65 7.50 -6.38
C VAL A 140 5.86 8.35 -6.07
N TYR A 141 5.84 8.98 -4.90
CA TYR A 141 6.96 9.73 -4.35
C TYR A 141 7.51 9.01 -3.13
N TRP A 142 8.82 8.96 -2.98
CA TRP A 142 9.42 8.43 -1.77
C TRP A 142 10.68 9.19 -1.37
N ILE A 143 11.02 9.08 -0.09
CA ILE A 143 12.27 9.59 0.45
C ILE A 143 13.11 8.43 0.97
N GLU A 144 14.35 8.39 0.55
CA GLU A 144 15.34 7.40 0.91
C GLU A 144 16.71 8.06 0.99
N ASN A 145 17.44 7.83 2.09
CA ASN A 145 18.76 8.43 2.32
C ASN A 145 18.80 9.97 2.11
N GLY A 146 17.74 10.66 2.54
CA GLY A 146 17.60 12.10 2.43
C GLY A 146 17.24 12.63 1.04
N SER A 147 17.23 11.79 0.01
CA SER A 147 16.84 12.17 -1.35
C SER A 147 15.39 11.81 -1.62
N ILE A 148 14.68 12.67 -2.34
CA ILE A 148 13.30 12.43 -2.77
C ILE A 148 13.31 12.02 -4.24
N PHE A 149 12.53 11.00 -4.54
CA PHE A 149 12.36 10.43 -5.88
C PHE A 149 10.88 10.39 -6.25
N ASN A 150 10.62 10.36 -7.56
CA ASN A 150 9.29 10.17 -8.13
C ASN A 150 9.35 9.18 -9.28
N CYS A 151 8.48 8.18 -9.25
CA CYS A 151 8.14 7.34 -10.40
C CYS A 151 6.78 7.77 -10.94
N LYS A 152 6.76 8.39 -12.13
CA LYS A 152 5.54 8.83 -12.79
C LYS A 152 5.17 7.90 -13.94
N PRO A 153 3.92 7.38 -13.99
CA PRO A 153 3.45 6.60 -15.13
C PRO A 153 3.28 7.49 -16.36
N PRO A 154 3.37 6.92 -17.59
CA PRO A 154 2.98 7.63 -18.80
C PRO A 154 1.46 7.90 -18.79
N LYS A 155 1.00 8.81 -19.64
CA LYS A 155 -0.45 8.96 -19.90
C LYS A 155 -0.98 7.64 -20.48
N ILE A 156 -2.02 7.10 -19.86
CA ILE A 156 -2.71 5.88 -20.26
C ILE A 156 -4.21 6.16 -20.41
N LYS A 157 -4.88 5.36 -21.25
CA LYS A 157 -6.35 5.34 -21.25
C LYS A 157 -6.79 4.55 -20.02
N VAL A 158 -7.28 5.25 -19.00
CA VAL A 158 -7.82 4.65 -17.78
C VAL A 158 -9.20 4.07 -18.10
N ILE A 159 -9.41 2.81 -17.75
CA ILE A 159 -10.68 2.09 -17.89
C ILE A 159 -11.29 1.80 -16.51
N GLU A 160 -10.45 1.40 -15.53
CA GLU A 160 -10.90 1.09 -14.18
C GLU A 160 -9.76 1.30 -13.18
N THR A 161 -10.00 2.11 -12.14
CA THR A 161 -9.01 2.39 -11.09
C THR A 161 -9.24 1.56 -9.81
N ASN A 162 -10.30 0.75 -9.77
CA ASN A 162 -10.57 -0.10 -8.59
C ASN A 162 -9.39 -1.02 -8.29
N CYS A 163 -9.02 -1.16 -7.01
CA CYS A 163 -7.87 -1.94 -6.52
C CYS A 163 -6.48 -1.50 -7.06
N ALA A 164 -6.34 -0.32 -7.69
CA ALA A 164 -5.03 0.11 -8.20
C ALA A 164 -3.99 0.28 -7.08
N GLY A 165 -4.42 0.82 -5.93
CA GLY A 165 -3.59 0.94 -4.73
C GLY A 165 -3.16 -0.42 -4.19
N ASP A 166 -4.12 -1.34 -4.01
CA ASP A 166 -3.84 -2.71 -3.52
C ASP A 166 -2.85 -3.43 -4.44
N VAL A 167 -3.03 -3.29 -5.76
CA VAL A 167 -2.12 -3.87 -6.76
C VAL A 167 -0.73 -3.25 -6.69
N PHE A 168 -0.63 -1.93 -6.48
CA PHE A 168 0.66 -1.27 -6.28
C PHE A 168 1.39 -1.83 -5.06
N HIS A 169 0.73 -1.87 -3.90
CA HIS A 169 1.34 -2.34 -2.64
C HIS A 169 1.72 -3.83 -2.72
N GLY A 170 0.85 -4.66 -3.30
CA GLY A 170 1.13 -6.09 -3.52
C GLY A 170 2.31 -6.32 -4.44
N ALA A 171 2.39 -5.59 -5.56
CA ALA A 171 3.51 -5.66 -6.49
C ALA A 171 4.82 -5.17 -5.84
N PHE A 172 4.80 -4.03 -5.15
CA PHE A 172 5.96 -3.52 -4.42
C PHE A 172 6.49 -4.55 -3.40
N ALA A 173 5.60 -5.13 -2.59
CA ALA A 173 5.98 -6.14 -1.61
C ALA A 173 6.59 -7.38 -2.29
N ALA A 174 6.03 -7.82 -3.43
CA ALA A 174 6.54 -8.96 -4.18
C ALA A 174 7.94 -8.69 -4.76
N PHE A 175 8.18 -7.53 -5.34
CA PHE A 175 9.49 -7.18 -5.91
C PHE A 175 10.56 -6.97 -4.82
N ILE A 176 10.22 -6.34 -3.70
CA ILE A 176 11.11 -6.26 -2.53
C ILE A 176 11.45 -7.68 -2.01
N HIS A 177 10.46 -8.57 -1.96
CA HIS A 177 10.68 -9.97 -1.58
C HIS A 177 11.66 -10.68 -2.52
N GLN A 178 11.58 -10.42 -3.82
CA GLN A 178 12.47 -10.93 -4.86
C GLN A 178 13.86 -10.26 -4.86
N LYS A 179 14.15 -9.39 -3.88
CA LYS A 179 15.44 -8.69 -3.72
C LYS A 179 15.74 -7.64 -4.79
N HIS A 180 14.73 -7.13 -5.48
CA HIS A 180 14.91 -5.93 -6.28
C HIS A 180 15.27 -4.74 -5.40
N SER A 181 15.98 -3.75 -5.95
CA SER A 181 16.22 -2.48 -5.27
C SER A 181 14.88 -1.77 -4.98
N VAL A 182 14.87 -0.85 -4.02
CA VAL A 182 13.68 -0.02 -3.73
C VAL A 182 13.25 0.73 -5.00
N MET A 183 14.19 1.29 -5.73
CA MET A 183 13.95 2.04 -6.97
C MET A 183 13.30 1.18 -8.05
N ASP A 184 13.83 -0.02 -8.31
CA ASP A 184 13.27 -0.95 -9.28
C ASP A 184 11.88 -1.45 -8.83
N SER A 185 11.73 -1.74 -7.55
CA SER A 185 10.45 -2.16 -6.98
C SER A 185 9.37 -1.08 -7.13
N MET A 186 9.72 0.19 -6.92
CA MET A 186 8.81 1.33 -7.14
C MET A 186 8.40 1.46 -8.61
N LYS A 187 9.38 1.33 -9.51
CA LYS A 187 9.17 1.40 -10.96
C LYS A 187 8.26 0.28 -11.46
N LEU A 188 8.55 -0.96 -11.07
CA LEU A 188 7.78 -2.14 -11.43
C LEU A 188 6.36 -2.11 -10.82
N ALA A 189 6.21 -1.69 -9.56
CA ALA A 189 4.90 -1.56 -8.92
C ALA A 189 4.05 -0.46 -9.58
N THR A 190 4.66 0.68 -9.96
CA THR A 190 3.98 1.74 -10.72
C THR A 190 3.54 1.23 -12.08
N ALA A 191 4.38 0.47 -12.79
CA ALA A 191 4.03 -0.16 -14.07
C ALA A 191 2.87 -1.15 -13.92
N THR A 192 2.90 -1.97 -12.88
CA THR A 192 1.86 -2.97 -12.59
C THR A 192 0.51 -2.31 -12.34
N ALA A 193 0.46 -1.31 -11.45
CA ALA A 193 -0.76 -0.58 -11.14
C ALA A 193 -1.30 0.19 -12.36
N SER A 194 -0.43 0.79 -13.16
CA SER A 194 -0.81 1.52 -14.37
C SER A 194 -1.44 0.60 -15.41
N LEU A 195 -0.82 -0.56 -15.69
CA LEU A 195 -1.35 -1.55 -16.62
C LEU A 195 -2.68 -2.13 -16.15
N LYS A 196 -2.85 -2.37 -14.84
CA LYS A 196 -4.12 -2.78 -14.25
C LYS A 196 -5.22 -1.80 -14.60
N CYS A 197 -4.98 -0.51 -14.51
CA CYS A 197 -5.96 0.52 -14.80
C CYS A 197 -6.41 0.58 -16.27
N THR A 198 -5.72 -0.07 -17.19
CA THR A 198 -6.09 -0.12 -18.63
C THR A 198 -7.13 -1.19 -18.97
N LYS A 199 -7.62 -1.96 -18.00
CA LYS A 199 -8.57 -3.07 -18.21
C LYS A 199 -9.63 -3.09 -17.09
N LYS A 200 -10.84 -3.56 -17.43
CA LYS A 200 -11.87 -3.94 -16.46
C LYS A 200 -11.53 -5.29 -15.81
N GLY A 201 -12.06 -5.52 -14.60
CA GLY A 201 -12.02 -6.83 -13.95
C GLY A 201 -11.37 -6.84 -12.55
N GLY A 202 -11.13 -5.69 -11.93
CA GLY A 202 -10.57 -5.61 -10.58
C GLY A 202 -9.27 -6.40 -10.45
N ILE A 203 -9.22 -7.36 -9.54
CA ILE A 203 -8.04 -8.21 -9.32
C ILE A 203 -7.73 -9.16 -10.50
N TYR A 204 -8.70 -9.48 -11.35
CA TYR A 204 -8.50 -10.34 -12.52
C TYR A 204 -7.82 -9.62 -13.68
N SER A 205 -7.69 -8.30 -13.62
CA SER A 205 -6.99 -7.48 -14.63
C SER A 205 -5.52 -7.20 -14.28
N ILE A 206 -4.98 -7.85 -13.24
CA ILE A 206 -3.55 -7.75 -12.88
C ILE A 206 -2.71 -8.26 -14.05
N PRO A 207 -1.73 -7.45 -14.53
CA PRO A 207 -0.92 -7.83 -15.69
C PRO A 207 0.06 -8.96 -15.38
N SER A 208 0.46 -9.71 -16.40
CA SER A 208 1.56 -10.67 -16.30
C SER A 208 2.90 -9.93 -16.07
N TYR A 209 3.86 -10.61 -15.45
CA TYR A 209 5.20 -10.06 -15.23
C TYR A 209 5.88 -9.63 -16.55
N SER A 210 5.73 -10.41 -17.62
CA SER A 210 6.28 -10.06 -18.94
C SER A 210 5.71 -8.74 -19.48
N SER A 211 4.41 -8.50 -19.30
CA SER A 211 3.77 -7.23 -19.67
C SER A 211 4.30 -6.07 -18.84
N VAL A 212 4.49 -6.28 -17.55
CA VAL A 212 5.07 -5.26 -16.64
C VAL A 212 6.49 -4.91 -17.07
N LYS A 213 7.33 -5.89 -17.35
CA LYS A 213 8.72 -5.68 -17.80
C LYS A 213 8.80 -4.88 -19.10
N LYS A 214 7.90 -5.15 -20.07
CA LYS A 214 7.83 -4.35 -21.30
C LYS A 214 7.37 -2.91 -21.05
N PHE A 215 6.51 -2.71 -20.07
CA PHE A 215 5.93 -1.39 -19.76
C PHE A 215 6.81 -0.54 -18.85
N GLU A 216 7.66 -1.12 -18.01
CA GLU A 216 8.46 -0.40 -17.01
C GLU A 216 9.37 0.67 -17.62
N ASN A 217 9.84 0.45 -18.87
CA ASN A 217 10.67 1.43 -19.58
C ASN A 217 9.94 2.75 -19.89
N LYS A 218 8.61 2.76 -19.84
CA LYS A 218 7.77 3.97 -20.00
C LYS A 218 7.60 4.76 -18.70
N ILE A 219 7.98 4.20 -17.57
CA ILE A 219 7.90 4.87 -16.26
C ILE A 219 9.02 5.89 -16.17
N GLN A 220 8.65 7.15 -15.93
CA GLN A 220 9.60 8.23 -15.71
C GLN A 220 10.08 8.20 -14.27
N LEU A 221 11.39 8.07 -14.07
CA LEU A 221 12.03 8.15 -12.76
C LEU A 221 12.79 9.48 -12.66
N LYS A 222 12.54 10.22 -11.59
CA LYS A 222 13.22 11.50 -11.32
C LYS A 222 13.67 11.57 -9.87
N LYS A 223 14.84 12.15 -9.63
CA LYS A 223 15.24 12.69 -8.32
C LYS A 223 14.75 14.13 -8.26
N ILE A 224 14.14 14.53 -7.13
CA ILE A 224 13.51 15.83 -6.91
C ILE A 224 14.35 16.67 -5.94
#